data_13d836aad55fc5b3ab9987c16bfec760
#
_entry.id   13d836aad55fc5b3ab9987c16bfec760
#
_cell.length_a   1.000
_cell.length_b   1.000
_cell.length_c   1.000
_cell.angle_alpha   90.00
_cell.angle_beta   90.00
_cell.angle_gamma   90.00
#
_symmetry.space_group_name_H-M   'P 1'
#
loop_
_entity.id
_entity.type
_entity.pdbx_description
1 polymer ?
#
loop_
_entity_poly.entity_id
_entity_poly.type
_entity_poly.pdbx_seq_one_letter_code
_entity_poly.pdbx_strand_id
1 'polypeptide(L)'
;MHAGVVLRGRPLPTDRAAVMAIVNRTPDSFFDAGRTYSDGAAVEAVHQAVAQGADLVDIGGVKAGVGDEVTVAEEIRRVVPFVERVRALYPELVISVDTWRANVAVAACDAGADLINDTWAGADPGLAEVAARFGAGIVCSHTGGAAPRTNPFRVSYRDVVAAVIDETTRAAERMVAAGVPANGILIDPTHDFGKNTWHGLEILNRTDELVATGWPVLMALSNKDFVGETLDVPVDQRVEGTLAATAIAAWQGAAVFRAHQVLPTRRAVDMAAAIRGTRAPLAARRGLV
;
A
#
# COMPACT_ATOMS: atom_id res chain seq x y z
N MET A 1 -17.92 9.78 2.36
CA MET A 1 -17.62 9.08 1.07
C MET A 1 -16.41 9.78 0.50
N HIS A 2 -15.33 9.04 0.29
CA HIS A 2 -14.13 9.60 -0.35
C HIS A 2 -14.48 10.02 -1.78
N ALA A 3 -13.96 11.19 -2.23
CA ALA A 3 -13.86 11.45 -3.65
C ALA A 3 -13.11 10.25 -4.25
N GLY A 4 -13.65 9.64 -5.32
CA GLY A 4 -13.09 8.41 -5.86
C GLY A 4 -11.61 8.56 -6.19
N VAL A 5 -10.79 7.60 -5.76
CA VAL A 5 -9.37 7.57 -6.09
C VAL A 5 -9.22 7.28 -7.57
N VAL A 6 -8.44 8.11 -8.27
CA VAL A 6 -8.15 7.94 -9.70
C VAL A 6 -6.64 7.99 -9.90
N LEU A 7 -6.05 6.89 -10.32
CA LEU A 7 -4.62 6.73 -10.50
C LEU A 7 -4.29 6.73 -12.00
N ARG A 8 -3.73 7.83 -12.47
CA ARG A 8 -3.40 8.05 -13.89
C ARG A 8 -4.57 7.71 -14.84
N GLY A 9 -5.76 8.22 -14.48
CA GLY A 9 -7.00 8.01 -15.25
C GLY A 9 -7.75 6.70 -14.95
N ARG A 10 -7.21 5.82 -14.11
CA ARG A 10 -7.84 4.55 -13.71
C ARG A 10 -8.52 4.70 -12.35
N PRO A 11 -9.86 4.63 -12.26
CA PRO A 11 -10.57 4.74 -11.00
C PRO A 11 -10.46 3.46 -10.18
N LEU A 12 -10.32 3.60 -8.86
CA LEU A 12 -10.49 2.50 -7.91
C LEU A 12 -11.98 2.34 -7.53
N PRO A 13 -12.37 1.15 -7.02
CA PRO A 13 -13.72 0.91 -6.53
C PRO A 13 -14.14 1.92 -5.46
N THR A 14 -15.42 2.35 -5.47
CA THR A 14 -15.99 3.28 -4.50
C THR A 14 -17.00 2.60 -3.56
N ASP A 15 -17.47 1.41 -3.90
CA ASP A 15 -18.42 0.61 -3.11
C ASP A 15 -17.72 -0.22 -2.00
N ARG A 16 -16.41 -0.36 -2.09
CA ARG A 16 -15.57 -1.15 -1.18
C ARG A 16 -14.12 -0.64 -1.19
N ALA A 17 -13.34 -1.06 -0.21
CA ALA A 17 -11.89 -0.82 -0.23
C ALA A 17 -11.20 -1.63 -1.34
N ALA A 18 -10.18 -1.06 -1.96
CA ALA A 18 -9.34 -1.73 -2.94
C ALA A 18 -8.31 -2.65 -2.26
N VAL A 19 -7.93 -3.74 -2.93
CA VAL A 19 -6.85 -4.64 -2.51
C VAL A 19 -5.65 -4.48 -3.43
N MET A 20 -4.52 -4.08 -2.86
CA MET A 20 -3.22 -3.91 -3.50
C MET A 20 -2.37 -5.16 -3.23
N ALA A 21 -2.13 -5.95 -4.26
CA ALA A 21 -1.31 -7.16 -4.13
C ALA A 21 0.18 -6.83 -4.15
N ILE A 22 0.94 -7.40 -3.22
CA ILE A 22 2.39 -7.23 -3.13
C ILE A 22 3.07 -8.18 -4.10
N VAL A 23 3.97 -7.66 -4.95
CA VAL A 23 4.81 -8.43 -5.87
C VAL A 23 6.27 -7.99 -5.71
N ASN A 24 7.02 -8.72 -4.89
CA ASN A 24 8.41 -8.38 -4.58
C ASN A 24 9.35 -8.92 -5.67
N ARG A 25 10.12 -8.03 -6.30
CA ARG A 25 11.20 -8.33 -7.23
C ARG A 25 12.56 -8.36 -6.52
N THR A 26 12.60 -8.94 -5.31
CA THR A 26 13.78 -9.03 -4.47
C THR A 26 14.10 -10.47 -4.11
N PRO A 27 15.39 -10.87 -4.05
CA PRO A 27 15.77 -12.24 -3.69
C PRO A 27 15.55 -12.56 -2.21
N ASP A 28 15.41 -11.53 -1.36
CA ASP A 28 15.44 -11.59 0.10
C ASP A 28 14.18 -10.96 0.75
N SER A 29 13.01 -11.07 0.10
CA SER A 29 11.80 -10.46 0.63
C SER A 29 11.39 -11.08 1.97
N PHE A 30 10.81 -10.25 2.83
CA PHE A 30 10.46 -10.59 4.21
C PHE A 30 9.48 -11.78 4.33
N PHE A 31 8.49 -11.86 3.45
CA PHE A 31 7.44 -12.85 3.56
C PHE A 31 7.61 -14.03 2.59
N ASP A 32 7.99 -13.79 1.35
CA ASP A 32 8.03 -14.80 0.29
C ASP A 32 9.42 -15.38 0.00
N ALA A 33 10.45 -14.89 0.73
CA ALA A 33 11.84 -15.36 0.62
C ALA A 33 12.35 -15.41 -0.83
N GLY A 34 11.99 -14.40 -1.65
CA GLY A 34 12.42 -14.31 -3.06
C GLY A 34 11.62 -15.19 -4.04
N ARG A 35 10.47 -15.74 -3.62
CA ARG A 35 9.64 -16.61 -4.47
C ARG A 35 9.26 -15.95 -5.80
N THR A 36 9.04 -14.64 -5.81
CA THR A 36 8.67 -13.85 -7.00
C THR A 36 9.87 -13.18 -7.69
N TYR A 37 11.10 -13.56 -7.35
CA TYR A 37 12.30 -12.98 -7.97
C TYR A 37 12.48 -13.41 -9.44
N SER A 38 12.14 -14.63 -9.81
CA SER A 38 12.15 -15.03 -11.22
C SER A 38 10.97 -14.43 -11.99
N ASP A 39 11.17 -14.08 -13.25
CA ASP A 39 10.14 -13.44 -14.08
C ASP A 39 8.88 -14.29 -14.25
N GLY A 40 9.05 -15.59 -14.44
CA GLY A 40 7.92 -16.52 -14.58
C GLY A 40 7.08 -16.59 -13.31
N ALA A 41 7.72 -16.72 -12.15
CA ALA A 41 7.02 -16.77 -10.86
C ALA A 41 6.35 -15.45 -10.53
N ALA A 42 6.97 -14.31 -10.86
CA ALA A 42 6.37 -13.00 -10.64
C ALA A 42 5.13 -12.78 -11.53
N VAL A 43 5.17 -13.17 -12.79
CA VAL A 43 4.01 -13.09 -13.68
C VAL A 43 2.88 -13.98 -13.18
N GLU A 44 3.19 -15.21 -12.77
CA GLU A 44 2.19 -16.11 -12.18
C GLU A 44 1.57 -15.53 -10.91
N ALA A 45 2.36 -14.86 -10.04
CA ALA A 45 1.85 -14.16 -8.87
C ALA A 45 0.88 -13.04 -9.24
N VAL A 46 1.13 -12.28 -10.31
CA VAL A 46 0.20 -11.27 -10.82
C VAL A 46 -1.08 -11.94 -11.36
N HIS A 47 -0.97 -13.03 -12.14
CA HIS A 47 -2.15 -13.77 -12.61
C HIS A 47 -3.02 -14.26 -11.46
N GLN A 48 -2.41 -14.82 -10.42
CA GLN A 48 -3.11 -15.27 -9.22
C GLN A 48 -3.73 -14.10 -8.46
N ALA A 49 -3.01 -12.98 -8.30
CA ALA A 49 -3.53 -11.80 -7.62
C ALA A 49 -4.78 -11.25 -8.31
N VAL A 50 -4.75 -11.11 -9.65
CA VAL A 50 -5.90 -10.66 -10.44
C VAL A 50 -7.06 -11.65 -10.33
N ALA A 51 -6.80 -12.95 -10.46
CA ALA A 51 -7.82 -13.98 -10.32
C ALA A 51 -8.46 -14.01 -8.91
N GLN A 52 -7.70 -13.62 -7.88
CA GLN A 52 -8.15 -13.51 -6.49
C GLN A 52 -8.84 -12.18 -6.17
N GLY A 53 -8.93 -11.27 -7.13
CA GLY A 53 -9.66 -10.01 -7.00
C GLY A 53 -8.81 -8.83 -6.49
N ALA A 54 -7.51 -8.81 -6.77
CA ALA A 54 -6.71 -7.61 -6.59
C ALA A 54 -7.19 -6.50 -7.54
N ASP A 55 -7.31 -5.29 -7.03
CA ASP A 55 -7.66 -4.11 -7.81
C ASP A 55 -6.40 -3.44 -8.39
N LEU A 56 -5.26 -3.62 -7.72
CA LEU A 56 -3.97 -3.12 -8.15
C LEU A 56 -2.85 -4.04 -7.65
N VAL A 57 -1.68 -3.94 -8.29
CA VAL A 57 -0.45 -4.62 -7.87
C VAL A 57 0.60 -3.59 -7.48
N ASP A 58 1.43 -3.92 -6.49
CA ASP A 58 2.52 -3.07 -6.00
C ASP A 58 3.86 -3.80 -6.17
N ILE A 59 4.69 -3.27 -7.05
CA ILE A 59 5.93 -3.89 -7.50
C ILE A 59 7.11 -3.23 -6.79
N GLY A 60 7.83 -4.00 -5.95
CA GLY A 60 8.99 -3.53 -5.20
C GLY A 60 10.30 -4.18 -5.64
N GLY A 61 11.32 -3.38 -5.94
CA GLY A 61 12.67 -3.84 -6.33
C GLY A 61 13.69 -3.88 -5.20
N VAL A 62 13.36 -3.29 -4.05
CA VAL A 62 14.23 -3.20 -2.86
C VAL A 62 13.44 -3.55 -1.62
N LYS A 63 14.03 -4.39 -0.76
CA LYS A 63 13.45 -4.69 0.56
C LYS A 63 13.42 -3.43 1.42
N ALA A 64 12.29 -3.16 2.05
CA ALA A 64 12.11 -1.98 2.89
C ALA A 64 13.01 -1.99 4.16
N GLY A 65 13.28 -3.17 4.74
CA GLY A 65 14.16 -3.30 5.91
C GLY A 65 15.65 -3.20 5.60
N VAL A 66 16.47 -3.28 6.65
CA VAL A 66 17.93 -3.36 6.55
C VAL A 66 18.34 -4.54 5.68
N GLY A 67 19.38 -4.37 4.88
CA GLY A 67 19.91 -5.39 3.97
C GLY A 67 21.02 -4.81 3.08
N ASP A 68 21.49 -5.59 2.10
CA ASP A 68 22.53 -5.17 1.17
C ASP A 68 22.11 -3.95 0.35
N GLU A 69 23.09 -3.11 0.01
CA GLU A 69 22.83 -1.95 -0.82
C GLU A 69 22.36 -2.37 -2.22
N VAL A 70 21.27 -1.76 -2.67
CA VAL A 70 20.77 -1.91 -4.03
C VAL A 70 20.91 -0.57 -4.75
N THR A 71 21.67 -0.54 -5.83
CA THR A 71 21.87 0.70 -6.62
C THR A 71 20.59 1.06 -7.38
N VAL A 72 20.46 2.33 -7.78
CA VAL A 72 19.35 2.80 -8.65
C VAL A 72 19.28 1.96 -9.94
N ALA A 73 20.43 1.72 -10.58
CA ALA A 73 20.48 0.93 -11.82
C ALA A 73 19.99 -0.51 -11.62
N GLU A 74 20.32 -1.12 -10.50
CA GLU A 74 19.86 -2.47 -10.17
C GLU A 74 18.36 -2.50 -9.85
N GLU A 75 17.82 -1.51 -9.15
CA GLU A 75 16.39 -1.39 -8.89
C GLU A 75 15.61 -1.21 -10.19
N ILE A 76 16.05 -0.32 -11.08
CA ILE A 76 15.48 -0.15 -12.43
C ILE A 76 15.48 -1.48 -13.19
N ARG A 77 16.60 -2.20 -13.19
CA ARG A 77 16.72 -3.50 -13.87
C ARG A 77 15.73 -4.53 -13.36
N ARG A 78 15.41 -4.50 -12.06
CA ARG A 78 14.44 -5.43 -11.44
C ARG A 78 13.00 -5.07 -11.73
N VAL A 79 12.67 -3.77 -11.73
CA VAL A 79 11.30 -3.28 -11.70
C VAL A 79 10.78 -2.96 -13.11
N VAL A 80 11.53 -2.19 -13.90
CA VAL A 80 11.02 -1.59 -15.14
C VAL A 80 10.59 -2.61 -16.19
N PRO A 81 11.39 -3.63 -16.55
CA PRO A 81 10.96 -4.63 -17.53
C PRO A 81 9.74 -5.44 -17.05
N PHE A 82 9.60 -5.58 -15.74
CA PHE A 82 8.44 -6.27 -15.15
C PHE A 82 7.19 -5.41 -15.22
N VAL A 83 7.28 -4.11 -14.96
CA VAL A 83 6.16 -3.15 -15.14
C VAL A 83 5.68 -3.17 -16.60
N GLU A 84 6.59 -3.08 -17.58
CA GLU A 84 6.26 -3.17 -19.01
C GLU A 84 5.51 -4.46 -19.34
N ARG A 85 5.99 -5.59 -18.82
CA ARG A 85 5.36 -6.89 -19.04
C ARG A 85 3.97 -6.98 -18.40
N VAL A 86 3.79 -6.52 -17.18
CA VAL A 86 2.48 -6.49 -16.49
C VAL A 86 1.51 -5.57 -17.24
N ARG A 87 1.96 -4.39 -17.68
CA ARG A 87 1.15 -3.47 -18.46
C ARG A 87 0.71 -4.06 -19.79
N ALA A 88 1.58 -4.79 -20.48
CA ALA A 88 1.24 -5.47 -21.74
C ALA A 88 0.20 -6.59 -21.53
N LEU A 89 0.29 -7.35 -20.42
CA LEU A 89 -0.64 -8.42 -20.08
C LEU A 89 -1.99 -7.91 -19.55
N TYR A 90 -1.96 -6.80 -18.81
CA TYR A 90 -3.12 -6.21 -18.12
C TYR A 90 -3.19 -4.70 -18.37
N PRO A 91 -3.70 -4.26 -19.53
CA PRO A 91 -3.73 -2.83 -19.90
C PRO A 91 -4.48 -1.94 -18.90
N GLU A 92 -5.52 -2.46 -18.25
CA GLU A 92 -6.37 -1.70 -17.33
C GLU A 92 -6.01 -1.87 -15.84
N LEU A 93 -5.13 -2.81 -15.50
CA LEU A 93 -4.72 -3.02 -14.12
C LEU A 93 -3.94 -1.81 -13.61
N VAL A 94 -4.28 -1.31 -12.44
CA VAL A 94 -3.48 -0.28 -11.78
C VAL A 94 -2.15 -0.88 -11.30
N ILE A 95 -1.04 -0.26 -11.70
CA ILE A 95 0.31 -0.66 -11.33
C ILE A 95 0.92 0.38 -10.41
N SER A 96 1.22 -0.02 -9.19
CA SER A 96 1.99 0.72 -8.21
C SER A 96 3.44 0.25 -8.23
N VAL A 97 4.38 1.16 -7.98
CA VAL A 97 5.80 0.85 -7.80
C VAL A 97 6.26 1.36 -6.44
N ASP A 98 6.73 0.43 -5.58
CA ASP A 98 7.31 0.72 -4.27
C ASP A 98 8.75 1.19 -4.44
N THR A 99 8.95 2.50 -4.41
CA THR A 99 10.27 3.15 -4.50
C THR A 99 10.25 4.53 -3.86
N TRP A 100 11.35 4.89 -3.21
CA TRP A 100 11.60 6.25 -2.68
C TRP A 100 12.54 7.07 -3.57
N ARG A 101 12.89 6.59 -4.78
CA ARG A 101 13.91 7.19 -5.65
C ARG A 101 13.26 7.77 -6.91
N ALA A 102 13.42 9.06 -7.12
CA ALA A 102 12.85 9.76 -8.28
C ALA A 102 13.28 9.16 -9.62
N ASN A 103 14.57 8.77 -9.77
CA ASN A 103 15.06 8.17 -11.01
C ASN A 103 14.40 6.81 -11.33
N VAL A 104 14.09 6.00 -10.31
CA VAL A 104 13.36 4.73 -10.49
C VAL A 104 11.91 5.02 -10.84
N ALA A 105 11.29 5.98 -10.15
CA ALA A 105 9.91 6.38 -10.40
C ALA A 105 9.72 6.92 -11.83
N VAL A 106 10.66 7.72 -12.36
CA VAL A 106 10.63 8.16 -13.77
C VAL A 106 10.58 6.96 -14.70
N ALA A 107 11.54 6.04 -14.58
CA ALA A 107 11.61 4.86 -15.45
C ALA A 107 10.38 3.95 -15.31
N ALA A 108 9.85 3.79 -14.10
CA ALA A 108 8.65 3.00 -13.86
C ALA A 108 7.39 3.65 -14.44
N CYS A 109 7.24 4.98 -14.35
CA CYS A 109 6.13 5.72 -14.94
C CYS A 109 6.19 5.71 -16.48
N ASP A 110 7.38 5.81 -17.08
CA ASP A 110 7.59 5.62 -18.52
C ASP A 110 7.17 4.22 -18.98
N ALA A 111 7.46 3.19 -18.17
CA ALA A 111 7.05 1.80 -18.40
C ALA A 111 5.56 1.53 -18.17
N GLY A 112 4.81 2.48 -17.60
CA GLY A 112 3.37 2.38 -17.42
C GLY A 112 2.87 2.24 -15.99
N ALA A 113 3.67 2.57 -14.97
CA ALA A 113 3.20 2.65 -13.59
C ALA A 113 2.21 3.82 -13.42
N ASP A 114 1.20 3.62 -12.54
CA ASP A 114 0.12 4.56 -12.28
C ASP A 114 0.23 5.24 -10.91
N LEU A 115 0.92 4.59 -9.97
CA LEU A 115 1.09 5.02 -8.58
C LEU A 115 2.54 4.86 -8.14
N ILE A 116 3.07 5.87 -7.49
CA ILE A 116 4.35 5.82 -6.77
C ILE A 116 4.04 5.55 -5.30
N ASN A 117 4.43 4.37 -4.80
CA ASN A 117 4.30 4.02 -3.40
C ASN A 117 5.58 4.42 -2.66
N ASP A 118 5.62 5.65 -2.16
CA ASP A 118 6.75 6.16 -1.38
C ASP A 118 6.61 5.76 0.09
N THR A 119 7.19 4.64 0.45
CA THR A 119 7.20 4.13 1.83
C THR A 119 8.10 4.95 2.77
N TRP A 120 8.95 5.85 2.25
CA TRP A 120 9.96 6.56 3.04
C TRP A 120 9.72 8.07 3.17
N ALA A 121 8.44 8.49 3.12
CA ALA A 121 7.97 9.80 3.54
C ALA A 121 8.68 10.98 2.85
N GLY A 122 8.93 10.89 1.55
CA GLY A 122 9.56 11.96 0.78
C GLY A 122 11.07 12.06 0.97
N ALA A 123 11.74 10.94 1.25
CA ALA A 123 13.20 10.89 1.38
C ALA A 123 13.91 11.43 0.11
N ASP A 124 13.32 11.25 -1.07
CA ASP A 124 13.73 11.93 -2.31
C ASP A 124 12.66 12.95 -2.70
N PRO A 125 12.94 14.26 -2.55
CA PRO A 125 11.97 15.31 -2.86
C PRO A 125 11.61 15.39 -4.36
N GLY A 126 12.39 14.78 -5.25
CA GLY A 126 12.11 14.73 -6.69
C GLY A 126 10.88 13.90 -7.04
N LEU A 127 10.38 13.05 -6.15
CA LEU A 127 9.17 12.24 -6.40
C LEU A 127 7.92 13.08 -6.69
N ALA A 128 7.78 14.24 -6.06
CA ALA A 128 6.65 15.14 -6.30
C ALA A 128 6.61 15.63 -7.75
N GLU A 129 7.76 16.04 -8.31
CA GLU A 129 7.87 16.46 -9.70
C GLU A 129 7.57 15.31 -10.67
N VAL A 130 8.07 14.11 -10.37
CA VAL A 130 7.80 12.91 -11.17
C VAL A 130 6.30 12.59 -11.18
N ALA A 131 5.65 12.53 -10.03
CA ALA A 131 4.22 12.25 -9.94
C ALA A 131 3.39 13.28 -10.72
N ALA A 132 3.71 14.58 -10.57
CA ALA A 132 3.04 15.66 -11.29
C ALA A 132 3.25 15.55 -12.81
N ARG A 133 4.49 15.34 -13.27
CA ARG A 133 4.86 15.23 -14.69
C ARG A 133 4.10 14.11 -15.40
N PHE A 134 3.95 12.97 -14.76
CA PHE A 134 3.27 11.81 -15.35
C PHE A 134 1.76 11.75 -15.05
N GLY A 135 1.25 12.65 -14.21
CA GLY A 135 -0.12 12.55 -13.68
C GLY A 135 -0.35 11.27 -12.88
N ALA A 136 0.73 10.71 -12.31
CA ALA A 136 0.69 9.51 -11.48
C ALA A 136 0.18 9.84 -10.09
N GLY A 137 -0.42 8.83 -9.41
CA GLY A 137 -0.71 8.95 -7.99
C GLY A 137 0.55 8.83 -7.15
N ILE A 138 0.45 9.25 -5.88
CA ILE A 138 1.54 9.10 -4.91
C ILE A 138 0.98 8.76 -3.53
N VAL A 139 1.72 7.92 -2.79
CA VAL A 139 1.44 7.62 -1.37
C VAL A 139 2.29 8.54 -0.49
N CYS A 140 1.65 9.26 0.42
CA CYS A 140 2.29 10.08 1.44
C CYS A 140 2.37 9.30 2.75
N SER A 141 3.53 8.75 3.05
CA SER A 141 3.78 7.88 4.21
C SER A 141 4.25 8.65 5.43
N HIS A 142 4.14 8.00 6.61
CA HIS A 142 4.68 8.51 7.87
C HIS A 142 5.69 7.52 8.47
N THR A 143 6.94 7.91 8.55
CA THR A 143 8.02 7.07 9.10
C THR A 143 8.59 7.58 10.42
N GLY A 144 8.03 8.68 10.97
CA GLY A 144 8.54 9.33 12.18
C GLY A 144 9.98 9.83 12.03
N GLY A 145 10.38 10.23 10.82
CA GLY A 145 11.72 10.72 10.51
C GLY A 145 12.77 9.61 10.30
N ALA A 146 12.37 8.35 10.22
CA ALA A 146 13.29 7.26 9.91
C ALA A 146 13.86 7.42 8.49
N ALA A 147 15.18 7.32 8.37
CA ALA A 147 15.85 7.27 7.07
C ALA A 147 15.56 5.92 6.36
N PRO A 148 15.58 5.89 4.99
CA PRO A 148 15.34 4.68 4.24
C PRO A 148 16.18 3.50 4.72
N ARG A 149 15.52 2.36 4.89
CA ARG A 149 16.11 1.08 5.28
C ARG A 149 16.81 1.08 6.65
N THR A 150 16.38 1.96 7.55
CA THR A 150 16.83 1.97 8.95
C THR A 150 15.72 1.51 9.89
N ASN A 151 16.12 0.92 11.02
CA ASN A 151 15.21 0.58 12.11
C ASN A 151 15.52 1.51 13.28
N PRO A 152 14.73 2.58 13.49
CA PRO A 152 14.93 3.46 14.63
C PRO A 152 14.57 2.72 15.93
N PHE A 153 15.49 2.79 16.91
CA PHE A 153 15.23 2.30 18.24
C PHE A 153 14.52 3.38 19.08
N ARG A 154 13.51 2.98 19.86
CA ARG A 154 12.82 3.81 20.83
C ARG A 154 12.18 5.07 20.22
N VAL A 155 11.17 4.88 19.40
CA VAL A 155 10.31 5.97 18.96
C VAL A 155 9.28 6.31 20.06
N SER A 156 9.05 7.61 20.27
CA SER A 156 8.04 8.10 21.19
C SER A 156 7.23 9.21 20.53
N TYR A 157 5.91 9.18 20.75
CA TYR A 157 4.98 10.21 20.32
C TYR A 157 4.19 10.71 21.53
N ARG A 158 3.85 11.99 21.59
CA ARG A 158 2.84 12.49 22.52
C ARG A 158 1.45 11.97 22.14
N ASP A 159 1.15 11.94 20.85
CA ASP A 159 -0.02 11.36 20.20
C ASP A 159 0.43 10.91 18.81
N VAL A 160 0.50 9.59 18.58
CA VAL A 160 0.97 9.03 17.32
C VAL A 160 0.00 9.29 16.17
N VAL A 161 -1.30 9.29 16.44
CA VAL A 161 -2.32 9.53 15.42
C VAL A 161 -2.30 10.98 14.96
N ALA A 162 -2.21 11.93 15.90
CA ALA A 162 -2.06 13.34 15.56
C ALA A 162 -0.77 13.60 14.76
N ALA A 163 0.35 12.95 15.09
CA ALA A 163 1.59 13.07 14.34
C ALA A 163 1.45 12.53 12.91
N VAL A 164 0.85 11.35 12.76
CA VAL A 164 0.57 10.74 11.44
C VAL A 164 -0.29 11.66 10.59
N ILE A 165 -1.40 12.16 11.13
CA ILE A 165 -2.31 13.06 10.43
C ILE A 165 -1.58 14.31 9.96
N ASP A 166 -0.87 14.98 10.88
CA ASP A 166 -0.18 16.24 10.60
C ASP A 166 0.90 16.08 9.51
N GLU A 167 1.73 15.04 9.60
CA GLU A 167 2.80 14.83 8.63
C GLU A 167 2.29 14.40 7.26
N THR A 168 1.33 13.46 7.21
CA THR A 168 0.80 12.93 5.94
C THR A 168 -0.09 13.93 5.22
N THR A 169 -0.91 14.72 5.93
CA THR A 169 -1.72 15.77 5.31
C THR A 169 -0.86 16.90 4.76
N ARG A 170 0.15 17.35 5.51
CA ARG A 170 1.14 18.33 4.99
C ARG A 170 1.90 17.78 3.77
N ALA A 171 2.24 16.49 3.77
CA ALA A 171 2.85 15.87 2.59
C ALA A 171 1.90 15.88 1.40
N ALA A 172 0.63 15.48 1.59
CA ALA A 172 -0.39 15.50 0.55
C ALA A 172 -0.61 16.91 -0.03
N GLU A 173 -0.68 17.93 0.82
CA GLU A 173 -0.80 19.34 0.41
C GLU A 173 0.41 19.80 -0.43
N ARG A 174 1.63 19.40 -0.05
CA ARG A 174 2.83 19.66 -0.87
C ARG A 174 2.77 18.97 -2.23
N MET A 175 2.25 17.75 -2.31
CA MET A 175 2.05 17.05 -3.60
C MET A 175 1.06 17.79 -4.49
N VAL A 176 -0.06 18.26 -3.93
CA VAL A 176 -1.02 19.11 -4.67
C VAL A 176 -0.36 20.39 -5.16
N ALA A 177 0.40 21.08 -4.32
CA ALA A 177 1.12 22.29 -4.68
C ALA A 177 2.17 22.07 -5.80
N ALA A 178 2.75 20.86 -5.87
CA ALA A 178 3.65 20.44 -6.93
C ALA A 178 2.94 20.05 -8.24
N GLY A 179 1.59 19.99 -8.24
CA GLY A 179 0.79 19.67 -9.43
C GLY A 179 0.32 18.21 -9.51
N VAL A 180 0.49 17.41 -8.47
CA VAL A 180 -0.06 16.04 -8.42
C VAL A 180 -1.59 16.14 -8.31
N PRO A 181 -2.37 15.36 -9.11
CA PRO A 181 -3.82 15.34 -8.99
C PRO A 181 -4.28 14.93 -7.58
N ALA A 182 -5.09 15.76 -6.92
CA ALA A 182 -5.50 15.54 -5.54
C ALA A 182 -6.21 14.18 -5.34
N ASN A 183 -6.98 13.72 -6.33
CA ASN A 183 -7.66 12.42 -6.31
C ASN A 183 -6.71 11.23 -6.56
N GLY A 184 -5.45 11.47 -6.87
CA GLY A 184 -4.38 10.47 -7.00
C GLY A 184 -3.50 10.34 -5.75
N ILE A 185 -3.75 11.11 -4.71
CA ILE A 185 -2.93 11.12 -3.49
C ILE A 185 -3.58 10.22 -2.42
N LEU A 186 -2.78 9.34 -1.82
CA LEU A 186 -3.16 8.52 -0.67
C LEU A 186 -2.26 8.85 0.51
N ILE A 187 -2.77 8.72 1.73
CA ILE A 187 -1.98 8.80 2.95
C ILE A 187 -1.81 7.41 3.57
N ASP A 188 -0.62 7.11 4.11
CA ASP A 188 -0.31 5.83 4.76
C ASP A 188 0.32 6.07 6.14
N PRO A 189 -0.29 5.60 7.23
CA PRO A 189 0.32 5.65 8.56
C PRO A 189 1.58 4.80 8.67
N THR A 190 1.82 3.90 7.74
CA THR A 190 3.01 3.06 7.60
C THR A 190 3.36 2.32 8.90
N HIS A 191 2.51 1.38 9.28
CA HIS A 191 2.70 0.54 10.48
C HIS A 191 4.08 -0.13 10.46
N ASP A 192 4.69 -0.28 11.63
CA ASP A 192 6.04 -0.80 11.92
C ASP A 192 7.21 0.13 11.51
N PHE A 193 6.99 1.19 10.73
CA PHE A 193 8.03 2.15 10.40
C PHE A 193 8.02 3.31 11.39
N GLY A 194 9.09 3.46 12.17
CA GLY A 194 9.17 4.47 13.22
C GLY A 194 8.08 4.34 14.28
N LYS A 195 7.56 3.14 14.51
CA LYS A 195 6.46 2.84 15.45
C LYS A 195 6.71 1.51 16.14
N ASN A 196 6.13 1.35 17.32
CA ASN A 196 6.05 0.10 18.06
C ASN A 196 4.62 -0.46 17.98
N THR A 197 4.41 -1.63 18.55
CA THR A 197 3.13 -2.35 18.59
C THR A 197 2.00 -1.51 19.15
N TRP A 198 2.22 -0.80 20.27
CA TRP A 198 1.21 0.07 20.88
C TRP A 198 0.78 1.21 19.95
N HIS A 199 1.76 1.83 19.25
CA HIS A 199 1.46 2.85 18.24
C HIS A 199 0.64 2.28 17.08
N GLY A 200 0.96 1.07 16.61
CA GLY A 200 0.20 0.40 15.56
C GLY A 200 -1.24 0.12 15.95
N LEU A 201 -1.46 -0.39 17.18
CA LEU A 201 -2.79 -0.65 17.73
C LEU A 201 -3.59 0.65 17.93
N GLU A 202 -2.96 1.72 18.40
CA GLU A 202 -3.61 3.02 18.58
C GLU A 202 -4.04 3.63 17.24
N ILE A 203 -3.21 3.56 16.21
CA ILE A 203 -3.56 4.01 14.85
C ILE A 203 -4.75 3.23 14.30
N LEU A 204 -4.77 1.91 14.49
CA LEU A 204 -5.91 1.08 14.07
C LEU A 204 -7.19 1.42 14.81
N ASN A 205 -7.10 1.65 16.12
CA ASN A 205 -8.26 2.03 16.94
C ASN A 205 -8.87 3.38 16.51
N ARG A 206 -8.04 4.29 16.02
CA ARG A 206 -8.40 5.66 15.62
C ARG A 206 -8.27 5.91 14.11
N THR A 207 -8.42 4.88 13.29
CA THR A 207 -8.35 4.99 11.82
C THR A 207 -9.39 5.95 11.26
N ASP A 208 -10.55 6.08 11.88
CA ASP A 208 -11.60 7.03 11.50
C ASP A 208 -11.13 8.49 11.56
N GLU A 209 -10.19 8.86 12.44
CA GLU A 209 -9.59 10.19 12.47
C GLU A 209 -8.72 10.45 11.22
N LEU A 210 -7.97 9.44 10.75
CA LEU A 210 -7.24 9.56 9.49
C LEU A 210 -8.22 9.71 8.31
N VAL A 211 -9.27 8.91 8.29
CA VAL A 211 -10.32 8.98 7.27
C VAL A 211 -11.04 10.32 7.27
N ALA A 212 -11.25 10.93 8.45
CA ALA A 212 -11.87 12.25 8.63
C ALA A 212 -11.04 13.38 8.01
N THR A 213 -9.76 13.20 7.73
CA THR A 213 -8.94 14.18 7.00
C THR A 213 -9.43 14.43 5.58
N GLY A 214 -10.21 13.50 5.01
CA GLY A 214 -10.68 13.53 3.62
C GLY A 214 -9.71 12.90 2.61
N TRP A 215 -8.47 12.64 2.98
CA TRP A 215 -7.53 11.90 2.13
C TRP A 215 -7.83 10.39 2.17
N PRO A 216 -7.77 9.70 1.02
CA PRO A 216 -7.88 8.24 1.00
C PRO A 216 -6.75 7.59 1.78
N VAL A 217 -7.10 6.67 2.69
CA VAL A 217 -6.13 6.00 3.57
C VAL A 217 -5.74 4.65 2.97
N LEU A 218 -4.43 4.45 2.76
CA LEU A 218 -3.82 3.17 2.48
C LEU A 218 -3.37 2.52 3.79
N MET A 219 -3.65 1.24 3.96
CA MET A 219 -3.24 0.43 5.11
C MET A 219 -2.37 -0.74 4.66
N ALA A 220 -1.13 -0.78 5.12
CA ALA A 220 -0.20 -1.88 4.91
C ALA A 220 -0.04 -2.70 6.20
N LEU A 221 -0.98 -3.61 6.47
CA LEU A 221 -1.08 -4.36 7.74
C LEU A 221 -0.53 -5.80 7.64
N SER A 222 -0.36 -6.30 6.41
CA SER A 222 -0.20 -7.72 6.13
C SER A 222 1.05 -8.32 6.78
N ASN A 223 0.82 -9.24 7.74
CA ASN A 223 1.82 -10.01 8.48
C ASN A 223 2.87 -9.18 9.23
N LYS A 224 2.56 -7.93 9.58
CA LYS A 224 3.47 -7.01 10.27
C LYS A 224 3.72 -7.40 11.71
N ASP A 225 4.79 -6.87 12.29
CA ASP A 225 5.27 -7.25 13.62
C ASP A 225 4.28 -6.90 14.72
N PHE A 226 3.54 -5.78 14.61
CA PHE A 226 2.52 -5.45 15.59
C PHE A 226 1.42 -6.54 15.73
N VAL A 227 1.10 -7.27 14.63
CA VAL A 227 0.17 -8.41 14.68
C VAL A 227 0.81 -9.60 15.42
N GLY A 228 2.07 -9.93 15.05
CA GLY A 228 2.80 -11.02 15.67
C GLY A 228 3.02 -10.82 17.16
N GLU A 229 3.43 -9.62 17.55
CA GLU A 229 3.66 -9.26 18.96
C GLU A 229 2.35 -9.22 19.77
N THR A 230 1.24 -8.75 19.19
CA THR A 230 -0.05 -8.74 19.87
C THR A 230 -0.57 -10.12 20.17
N LEU A 231 -0.33 -11.08 19.27
CA LEU A 231 -0.85 -12.44 19.38
C LEU A 231 0.18 -13.46 19.88
N ASP A 232 1.44 -13.05 20.04
CA ASP A 232 2.60 -13.91 20.34
C ASP A 232 2.74 -15.06 19.34
N VAL A 233 2.70 -14.73 18.03
CA VAL A 233 2.77 -15.72 16.95
C VAL A 233 3.85 -15.40 15.91
N PRO A 234 4.47 -16.42 15.28
CA PRO A 234 5.41 -16.24 14.19
C PRO A 234 4.72 -15.72 12.91
N VAL A 235 5.53 -15.30 11.93
CA VAL A 235 5.03 -14.60 10.73
C VAL A 235 4.04 -15.39 9.88
N ASP A 236 4.18 -16.71 9.83
CA ASP A 236 3.31 -17.63 9.10
C ASP A 236 1.94 -17.88 9.77
N GLN A 237 1.76 -17.40 11.00
CA GLN A 237 0.52 -17.51 11.77
C GLN A 237 -0.17 -16.15 12.01
N ARG A 238 0.21 -15.10 11.26
CA ARG A 238 -0.34 -13.73 11.42
C ARG A 238 -1.56 -13.43 10.55
N VAL A 239 -2.01 -14.36 9.75
CA VAL A 239 -3.08 -14.12 8.76
C VAL A 239 -4.39 -13.73 9.42
N GLU A 240 -4.85 -14.46 10.43
CA GLU A 240 -6.12 -14.21 11.13
C GLU A 240 -6.12 -12.83 11.81
N GLY A 241 -5.02 -12.48 12.50
CA GLY A 241 -4.86 -11.16 13.11
C GLY A 241 -4.81 -10.04 12.08
N THR A 242 -4.12 -10.27 10.96
CA THR A 242 -4.10 -9.34 9.82
C THR A 242 -5.51 -9.09 9.27
N LEU A 243 -6.31 -10.14 9.09
CA LEU A 243 -7.66 -10.02 8.55
C LEU A 243 -8.61 -9.33 9.53
N ALA A 244 -8.48 -9.58 10.83
CA ALA A 244 -9.22 -8.87 11.87
C ALA A 244 -8.92 -7.36 11.83
N ALA A 245 -7.63 -6.97 11.82
CA ALA A 245 -7.20 -5.59 11.69
C ALA A 245 -7.69 -4.95 10.38
N THR A 246 -7.61 -5.68 9.26
CA THR A 246 -8.11 -5.25 7.96
C THR A 246 -9.61 -4.97 7.99
N ALA A 247 -10.41 -5.87 8.56
CA ALA A 247 -11.86 -5.70 8.63
C ALA A 247 -12.26 -4.48 9.47
N ILE A 248 -11.57 -4.24 10.59
CA ILE A 248 -11.79 -3.06 11.45
C ILE A 248 -11.44 -1.78 10.71
N ALA A 249 -10.25 -1.69 10.10
CA ALA A 249 -9.85 -0.50 9.36
C ALA A 249 -10.75 -0.24 8.13
N ALA A 250 -11.20 -1.28 7.43
CA ALA A 250 -12.17 -1.17 6.33
C ALA A 250 -13.54 -0.68 6.82
N TRP A 251 -13.99 -1.17 7.98
CA TRP A 251 -15.20 -0.66 8.63
C TRP A 251 -15.10 0.82 8.97
N GLN A 252 -13.95 1.28 9.45
CA GLN A 252 -13.68 2.68 9.76
C GLN A 252 -13.50 3.55 8.50
N GLY A 253 -13.30 2.95 7.32
CA GLY A 253 -13.30 3.66 6.05
C GLY A 253 -11.96 3.77 5.33
N ALA A 254 -10.94 2.98 5.70
CA ALA A 254 -9.72 2.88 4.93
C ALA A 254 -10.01 2.46 3.48
N ALA A 255 -9.32 3.08 2.52
CA ALA A 255 -9.63 3.00 1.10
C ALA A 255 -8.87 1.89 0.35
N VAL A 256 -7.63 1.59 0.77
CA VAL A 256 -6.76 0.61 0.09
C VAL A 256 -6.05 -0.26 1.13
N PHE A 257 -5.96 -1.56 0.87
CA PHE A 257 -5.22 -2.52 1.70
C PHE A 257 -4.12 -3.19 0.91
N ARG A 258 -2.88 -2.98 1.31
CA ARG A 258 -1.70 -3.64 0.74
C ARG A 258 -1.49 -4.99 1.41
N ALA A 259 -1.53 -6.08 0.64
CA ALA A 259 -1.63 -7.43 1.17
C ALA A 259 -0.80 -8.48 0.42
N HIS A 260 -0.25 -9.45 1.17
CA HIS A 260 0.35 -10.67 0.62
C HIS A 260 -0.72 -11.72 0.26
N GLN A 261 -1.75 -11.86 1.09
CA GLN A 261 -2.84 -12.82 0.90
C GLN A 261 -4.06 -12.12 0.28
N VAL A 262 -4.12 -12.05 -1.05
CA VAL A 262 -5.15 -11.27 -1.78
C VAL A 262 -6.56 -11.78 -1.49
N LEU A 263 -6.85 -13.07 -1.71
CA LEU A 263 -8.20 -13.63 -1.58
C LEU A 263 -8.77 -13.50 -0.15
N PRO A 264 -8.04 -13.84 0.93
CA PRO A 264 -8.54 -13.61 2.29
C PRO A 264 -8.81 -12.12 2.57
N THR A 265 -7.89 -11.23 2.16
CA THR A 265 -8.05 -9.78 2.32
C THR A 265 -9.26 -9.26 1.55
N ARG A 266 -9.45 -9.72 0.29
CA ARG A 266 -10.62 -9.38 -0.52
C ARG A 266 -11.92 -9.75 0.18
N ARG A 267 -11.99 -10.95 0.74
CA ARG A 267 -13.17 -11.42 1.49
C ARG A 267 -13.43 -10.59 2.75
N ALA A 268 -12.39 -10.19 3.47
CA ALA A 268 -12.51 -9.35 4.66
C ALA A 268 -13.07 -7.95 4.33
N VAL A 269 -12.54 -7.29 3.30
CA VAL A 269 -13.01 -5.94 2.92
C VAL A 269 -14.38 -5.97 2.25
N ASP A 270 -14.71 -7.01 1.48
CA ASP A 270 -16.06 -7.19 0.91
C ASP A 270 -17.10 -7.44 2.00
N MET A 271 -16.74 -8.22 3.02
CA MET A 271 -17.63 -8.46 4.19
C MET A 271 -17.84 -7.15 4.97
N ALA A 272 -16.79 -6.37 5.22
CA ALA A 272 -16.90 -5.07 5.86
C ALA A 272 -17.79 -4.11 5.05
N ALA A 273 -17.64 -4.06 3.73
CA ALA A 273 -18.48 -3.25 2.85
C ALA A 273 -19.95 -3.68 2.86
N ALA A 274 -20.21 -5.00 2.86
CA ALA A 274 -21.57 -5.52 2.95
C ALA A 274 -22.25 -5.20 4.29
N ILE A 275 -21.52 -5.30 5.40
CA ILE A 275 -22.02 -4.94 6.74
C ILE A 275 -22.31 -3.43 6.80
N ARG A 276 -21.47 -2.58 6.21
CA ARG A 276 -21.67 -1.13 6.10
C ARG A 276 -22.84 -0.75 5.18
N GLY A 277 -23.33 -1.68 4.36
CA GLY A 277 -24.37 -1.41 3.37
C GLY A 277 -23.89 -0.64 2.12
N THR A 278 -22.58 -0.49 1.92
CA THR A 278 -22.01 0.15 0.72
C THR A 278 -21.94 -0.79 -0.48
N ARG A 279 -22.00 -2.10 -0.24
CA ARG A 279 -22.00 -3.15 -1.25
C ARG A 279 -23.07 -4.20 -0.94
N ALA A 280 -23.83 -4.62 -1.94
CA ALA A 280 -24.77 -5.73 -1.79
C ALA A 280 -24.04 -7.06 -1.62
N PRO A 281 -24.60 -8.03 -0.86
CA PRO A 281 -24.09 -9.39 -0.84
C PRO A 281 -24.04 -9.99 -2.24
N LEU A 282 -22.97 -10.77 -2.55
CA LEU A 282 -22.84 -11.43 -3.86
C LEU A 282 -23.94 -12.47 -4.12
N ALA A 283 -24.48 -13.05 -3.06
CA ALA A 283 -25.61 -13.98 -3.13
C ALA A 283 -26.45 -13.91 -1.85
N ALA A 284 -27.68 -13.47 -1.97
CA ALA A 284 -28.66 -13.51 -0.89
C ALA A 284 -29.71 -14.60 -1.24
N ARG A 285 -29.65 -15.74 -0.56
CA ARG A 285 -30.55 -16.88 -0.84
C ARG A 285 -31.34 -17.31 0.38
N ARG A 286 -30.79 -17.13 1.59
CA ARG A 286 -31.43 -17.54 2.82
C ARG A 286 -32.62 -16.63 3.14
N GLY A 287 -33.82 -17.22 3.32
CA GLY A 287 -35.03 -16.50 3.68
C GLY A 287 -35.67 -15.67 2.52
N LEU A 288 -35.12 -15.78 1.31
CA LEU A 288 -35.67 -15.18 0.10
C LEU A 288 -36.26 -16.31 -0.76
N VAL A 289 -37.52 -16.59 -0.57
CA VAL A 289 -38.29 -17.55 -1.39
C VAL A 289 -39.50 -16.83 -1.95
#